data_51e8c88e0715e780c7effb6464a4f7bc
#
_entry.id   51e8c88e0715e780c7effb6464a4f7bc
#
_cell.length_a   1.000
_cell.length_b   1.000
_cell.length_c   1.000
_cell.angle_alpha   90.00
_cell.angle_beta   90.00
_cell.angle_gamma   90.00
#
_symmetry.space_group_name_H-M   'P 1'
#
loop_
_entity.id
_entity.type
_entity.pdbx_description
1 polymer ?
#
loop_
_entity_poly.entity_id
_entity_poly.type
_entity_poly.pdbx_seq_one_letter_code
_entity_poly.pdbx_strand_id
1 'polypeptide(L)' 'MGTINFLSKEKADKLSTLGFKYVEQKINSEQIIYTFIDTPEIREIVSSQFAKNDFYIRNTVCL' A
#
# COMPACT_ATOMS: atom_id res chain seq x y z
N MET A 1 5.25 3.11 13.18
CA MET A 1 4.18 2.51 12.39
C MET A 1 4.50 2.65 10.91
N GLY A 2 4.39 1.57 10.16
CA GLY A 2 4.76 1.59 8.76
C GLY A 2 3.57 1.72 7.83
N THR A 3 3.85 1.90 6.56
CA THR A 3 2.83 1.95 5.53
C THR A 3 3.22 1.05 4.37
N ILE A 4 2.22 0.52 3.69
CA ILE A 4 2.39 -0.26 2.48
C ILE A 4 1.83 0.57 1.34
N ASN A 5 2.65 0.83 0.33
CA ASN A 5 2.33 1.78 -0.72
C ASN A 5 2.30 1.10 -2.08
N PHE A 6 1.24 1.35 -2.82
CA PHE A 6 1.08 0.83 -4.17
C PHE A 6 1.11 1.97 -5.18
N LEU A 7 1.72 1.71 -6.32
CA LEU A 7 1.72 2.67 -7.42
C LEU A 7 0.59 2.41 -8.41
N SER A 8 0.00 1.22 -8.35
CA SER A 8 -1.06 0.84 -9.27
C SER A 8 -2.41 0.87 -8.54
N LYS A 9 -3.34 1.62 -9.09
CA LYS A 9 -4.69 1.68 -8.54
C LYS A 9 -5.39 0.32 -8.60
N GLU A 10 -5.17 -0.42 -9.67
CA GLU A 10 -5.75 -1.74 -9.85
C GLU A 10 -5.39 -2.67 -8.70
N LYS A 11 -4.12 -2.68 -8.33
CA LYS A 11 -3.65 -3.53 -7.24
C LYS A 11 -4.14 -3.05 -5.90
N ALA A 12 -4.19 -1.75 -5.70
CA ALA A 12 -4.72 -1.17 -4.47
C ALA A 12 -6.20 -1.51 -4.33
N ASP A 13 -6.97 -1.42 -5.41
CA ASP A 13 -8.38 -1.77 -5.39
C ASP A 13 -8.59 -3.25 -5.09
N LYS A 14 -7.74 -4.10 -5.64
CA LYS A 14 -7.81 -5.53 -5.37
C LYS A 14 -7.62 -5.82 -3.89
N LEU A 15 -6.66 -5.16 -3.26
CA LEU A 15 -6.45 -5.31 -1.83
C LEU A 15 -7.60 -4.72 -1.03
N SER A 16 -8.17 -3.62 -1.51
CA SER A 16 -9.30 -2.97 -0.87
C SER A 16 -10.54 -3.88 -0.82
N THR A 17 -10.73 -4.71 -1.84
CA THR A 17 -11.87 -5.62 -1.86
C THR A 17 -11.80 -6.68 -0.76
N LEU A 18 -10.63 -6.87 -0.18
CA LEU A 18 -10.42 -7.80 0.92
C LEU A 18 -10.74 -7.19 2.29
N GLY A 19 -11.17 -5.93 2.31
CA GLY A 19 -11.58 -5.29 3.54
C GLY A 19 -10.62 -4.23 4.07
N PHE A 20 -9.56 -3.92 3.34
CA PHE A 20 -8.60 -2.92 3.77
C PHE A 20 -8.88 -1.58 3.09
N LYS A 21 -8.57 -0.51 3.79
CA LYS A 21 -8.77 0.83 3.26
C LYS A 21 -7.45 1.49 2.98
N TYR A 22 -7.40 2.28 1.92
CA TYR A 22 -6.21 3.03 1.58
C TYR A 22 -6.51 4.51 1.47
N VAL A 23 -5.44 5.30 1.55
CA VAL A 23 -5.49 6.74 1.36
C VAL A 23 -4.73 7.07 0.09
N GLU A 24 -5.31 7.87 -0.78
CA GLU A 24 -4.62 8.34 -1.96
C GLU A 24 -3.74 9.53 -1.59
N GLN A 25 -2.48 9.46 -1.95
CA GLN A 25 -1.53 10.54 -1.74
C GLN A 25 -0.97 10.99 -3.06
N LYS A 26 -1.18 12.25 -3.37
CA LYS A 26 -0.69 12.81 -4.61
C LYS A 26 0.75 13.28 -4.42
N ILE A 27 1.68 12.64 -5.13
CA ILE A 27 3.09 13.02 -5.06
C ILE A 27 3.36 14.22 -5.94
N ASN A 28 2.82 14.18 -7.16
CA ASN A 28 2.93 15.28 -8.11
C ASN A 28 1.69 15.27 -8.99
N SER A 29 1.67 16.12 -10.02
CA SER A 29 0.48 16.27 -10.85
C SER A 29 0.11 15.01 -11.64
N GLU A 30 1.03 14.07 -11.78
CA GLU A 30 0.81 12.88 -12.60
C GLU A 30 0.84 11.58 -11.80
N GLN A 31 1.27 11.61 -10.54
CA GLN A 31 1.44 10.38 -9.80
C GLN A 31 0.72 10.40 -8.47
N ILE A 32 -0.02 9.32 -8.23
CA ILE A 32 -0.75 9.09 -6.99
C ILE A 32 -0.24 7.80 -6.38
N ILE A 33 -0.03 7.80 -5.08
CA ILE A 33 0.31 6.60 -4.32
C ILE A 33 -0.91 6.19 -3.50
N TYR A 34 -1.14 4.90 -3.42
CA TYR A 34 -2.20 4.31 -2.61
C TYR A 34 -1.59 3.68 -1.38
N THR A 35 -1.86 4.27 -0.23
CA THR A 35 -1.17 3.95 1.03
C THR A 35 -2.09 3.19 1.97
N PHE A 36 -1.64 2.02 2.41
CA PHE A 36 -2.32 1.23 3.42
C PHE A 36 -1.51 1.27 4.71
N ILE A 37 -2.19 1.11 5.83
CA ILE A 37 -1.49 0.99 7.12
C ILE A 37 -0.93 -0.41 7.22
N ASP A 38 0.34 -0.50 7.60
CA ASP A 38 1.04 -1.77 7.71
C ASP A 38 0.59 -2.52 8.97
N THR A 39 -0.17 -3.57 8.78
CA THR A 39 -0.56 -4.49 9.85
C THR A 39 -0.08 -5.88 9.50
N PRO A 40 0.06 -6.78 10.49
CA PRO A 40 0.47 -8.16 10.19
C PRO A 40 -0.46 -8.85 9.19
N GLU A 41 -1.74 -8.56 9.26
CA GLU A 41 -2.72 -9.17 8.37
C GLU A 41 -2.54 -8.75 6.92
N ILE A 42 -2.40 -7.47 6.68
CA ILE A 42 -2.25 -6.96 5.32
C ILE A 42 -0.88 -7.35 4.76
N ARG A 43 0.14 -7.37 5.60
CA ARG A 43 1.48 -7.76 5.19
C ARG A 43 1.51 -9.20 4.70
N GLU A 44 0.81 -10.07 5.38
CA GLU A 44 0.72 -11.47 4.99
C GLU A 44 0.04 -11.61 3.63
N ILE A 45 -1.04 -10.88 3.42
CA ILE A 45 -1.78 -10.93 2.16
C ILE A 45 -0.96 -10.39 1.00
N VAL A 46 -0.29 -9.25 1.18
CA VAL A 46 0.50 -8.68 0.10
C VAL A 46 1.70 -9.57 -0.24
N SER A 47 2.27 -10.24 0.75
CA SER A 47 3.39 -11.14 0.51
C SER A 47 2.98 -12.35 -0.32
N SER A 48 1.74 -12.81 -0.18
CA SER A 48 1.28 -14.00 -0.89
C SER A 48 0.63 -13.67 -2.24
N GLN A 49 0.03 -12.49 -2.39
CA GLN A 49 -0.74 -12.17 -3.60
C GLN A 49 -0.05 -11.19 -4.55
N PHE A 50 0.94 -10.48 -4.09
CA PHE A 50 1.62 -9.48 -4.89
C PHE A 50 3.12 -9.73 -4.93
N ALA A 51 3.75 -9.35 -6.03
CA ALA A 51 5.20 -9.43 -6.14
C ALA A 51 5.85 -8.28 -5.38
N LYS A 52 7.12 -8.45 -5.02
CA LYS A 52 7.86 -7.41 -4.32
C LYS A 52 7.93 -6.09 -5.08
N ASN A 53 7.83 -6.16 -6.40
CA ASN A 53 7.91 -4.98 -7.26
C ASN A 53 6.57 -4.24 -7.36
N ASP A 54 5.49 -4.82 -6.84
CA ASP A 54 4.16 -4.23 -6.95
C ASP A 54 3.89 -3.18 -5.88
N PHE A 55 4.64 -3.22 -4.81
CA PHE A 55 4.44 -2.33 -3.68
C PHE A 55 5.76 -2.09 -2.96
N TYR A 56 5.78 -1.09 -2.10
CA TYR A 56 6.93 -0.89 -1.23
C TYR A 56 6.46 -0.52 0.18
N ILE A 57 7.27 -0.88 1.15
CA ILE A 57 6.96 -0.65 2.56
C ILE A 57 7.82 0.49 3.06
N ARG A 58 7.20 1.45 3.73
CA ARG A 58 7.90 2.55 4.35
C ARG A 58 7.68 2.49 5.84
N ASN A 59 8.76 2.60 6.59
CA ASN A 59 8.67 2.79 8.02
C ASN A 59 8.79 4.27 8.30
N THR A 60 7.70 4.85 8.75
CA THR A 60 7.73 6.25 9.13
C THR A 60 8.25 6.31 10.55
N VAL A 61 9.51 6.63 10.67
CA VAL A 61 10.07 6.86 11.98
C VAL A 61 9.92 8.33 12.28
N CYS A 62 9.05 8.63 13.19
CA CYS A 62 8.94 9.99 13.69
C CYS A 62 10.01 10.22 14.73
N LEU A 63 10.96 11.01 14.37
CA LEU A 63 11.96 11.45 15.33
C LEU A 63 11.64 12.82 15.83
#